data_437c5c0042270f1c26caf69584421365
#
_entry.id   437c5c0042270f1c26caf69584421365
#
_cell.length_a   1.000
_cell.length_b   1.000
_cell.length_c   1.000
_cell.angle_alpha   90.00
_cell.angle_beta   90.00
_cell.angle_gamma   90.00
#
_symmetry.space_group_name_H-M   'P 1'
#
loop_
_entity.id
_entity.type
_entity.pdbx_description
1 polymer ?
#
loop_
_entity_poly.entity_id
_entity_poly.type
_entity_poly.pdbx_seq_one_letter_code
_entity_poly.pdbx_strand_id
1 'polypeptide(L)'
;MKKGGVHMLCLYTIALMPGKVGHLHKVSGETLEELQDELLKYPRQSDDRGRKHSFVDNPKQSLTLDQLIDMAADIWDMPESTISLREVTRDFISRGDFKAARFALGVMPQEFADMLNIRARTINAWIQGRWPIPPGVGDDVHKLLAEQDEAVKFIADEYERGCDIIYDKIYFKDKPQGWNRRVLQRAMTEYGVELFLEDETIS
;
A
#
# COMPACT_ATOMS: atom_id res chain seq x y z
N MET A 1 15.70 -1.33 -19.32
CA MET A 1 14.54 -2.24 -19.52
C MET A 1 13.37 -1.68 -18.72
N LYS A 2 12.31 -1.21 -19.37
CA LYS A 2 11.08 -0.79 -18.67
C LYS A 2 10.45 -2.05 -18.07
N LYS A 3 10.43 -2.18 -16.73
CA LYS A 3 9.57 -3.15 -16.04
C LYS A 3 8.15 -2.72 -16.35
N GLY A 4 7.44 -3.50 -17.17
CA GLY A 4 6.02 -3.33 -17.39
C GLY A 4 5.30 -3.45 -16.04
N GLY A 5 4.64 -2.38 -15.62
CA GLY A 5 3.76 -2.43 -14.46
C GLY A 5 2.68 -3.46 -14.72
N VAL A 6 2.43 -4.34 -13.75
CA VAL A 6 1.30 -5.26 -13.80
C VAL A 6 0.05 -4.40 -13.64
N HIS A 7 -0.76 -4.33 -14.71
CA HIS A 7 -2.04 -3.66 -14.67
C HIS A 7 -2.99 -4.51 -13.83
N MET A 8 -3.58 -3.93 -12.80
CA MET A 8 -4.62 -4.56 -12.00
C MET A 8 -5.96 -3.88 -12.24
N LEU A 9 -6.98 -4.67 -12.46
CA LEU A 9 -8.36 -4.22 -12.48
C LEU A 9 -8.90 -4.25 -11.04
N CYS A 10 -9.55 -3.18 -10.62
CA CYS A 10 -10.22 -3.11 -9.33
C CYS A 10 -11.68 -2.78 -9.51
N LEU A 11 -12.54 -3.67 -9.07
CA LEU A 11 -13.96 -3.42 -8.90
C LEU A 11 -14.23 -3.02 -7.45
N TYR A 12 -14.88 -1.91 -7.22
CA TYR A 12 -15.14 -1.41 -5.87
C TYR A 12 -16.44 -0.62 -5.80
N THR A 13 -17.00 -0.55 -4.59
CA THR A 13 -18.12 0.35 -4.29
C THR A 13 -17.78 1.24 -3.12
N ILE A 14 -18.24 2.49 -3.18
CA ILE A 14 -18.19 3.44 -2.09
C ILE A 14 -19.65 3.73 -1.70
N ALA A 15 -20.13 3.08 -0.64
CA ALA A 15 -21.44 3.42 -0.09
C ALA A 15 -21.32 4.66 0.79
N LEU A 16 -21.80 5.79 0.31
CA LEU A 16 -21.99 7.00 1.11
C LEU A 16 -23.39 6.92 1.75
N MET A 17 -23.51 6.29 2.90
CA MET A 17 -24.73 6.40 3.70
C MET A 17 -24.62 7.61 4.64
N PRO A 18 -25.65 8.46 4.76
CA PRO A 18 -25.66 9.58 5.71
C PRO A 18 -25.42 9.05 7.14
N GLY A 19 -24.30 9.43 7.76
CA GLY A 19 -24.00 9.12 9.15
C GLY A 19 -23.32 7.77 9.42
N LYS A 20 -23.01 6.96 8.41
CA LYS A 20 -22.20 5.73 8.54
C LYS A 20 -21.04 5.75 7.57
N VAL A 21 -19.84 5.42 8.06
CA VAL A 21 -18.67 5.12 7.19
C VAL A 21 -19.05 3.92 6.35
N GLY A 22 -19.20 4.12 5.03
CA GLY A 22 -19.61 3.08 4.11
C GLY A 22 -18.63 1.91 4.11
N HIS A 23 -19.15 0.70 4.06
CA HIS A 23 -18.35 -0.47 3.82
C HIS A 23 -17.78 -0.39 2.41
N LEU A 24 -16.46 -0.37 2.29
CA LEU A 24 -15.78 -0.49 1.01
C LEU A 24 -15.71 -1.97 0.65
N HIS A 25 -16.51 -2.41 -0.31
CA HIS A 25 -16.33 -3.69 -0.96
C HIS A 25 -15.32 -3.51 -2.11
N LYS A 26 -14.38 -4.42 -2.21
CA LYS A 26 -13.33 -4.35 -3.23
C LYS A 26 -12.87 -5.75 -3.60
N VAL A 27 -12.78 -6.00 -4.90
CA VAL A 27 -12.05 -7.13 -5.48
C VAL A 27 -11.04 -6.61 -6.48
N SER A 28 -9.96 -7.35 -6.69
CA SER A 28 -8.92 -6.96 -7.62
C SER A 28 -8.34 -8.19 -8.31
N GLY A 29 -8.00 -8.05 -9.59
CA GLY A 29 -7.36 -9.07 -10.41
C GLY A 29 -6.66 -8.44 -11.60
N GLU A 30 -5.78 -9.17 -12.25
CA GLU A 30 -5.07 -8.70 -13.45
C GLU A 30 -5.96 -8.82 -14.70
N THR A 31 -6.98 -9.66 -14.63
CA THR A 31 -7.94 -9.93 -15.70
C THR A 31 -9.38 -9.90 -15.19
N LEU A 32 -10.36 -9.79 -16.11
CA LEU A 32 -11.77 -9.89 -15.76
C LEU A 32 -12.11 -11.28 -15.17
N GLU A 33 -11.42 -12.32 -15.60
CA GLU A 33 -11.58 -13.68 -15.12
C GLU A 33 -11.14 -13.81 -13.65
N GLU A 34 -10.02 -13.21 -13.27
CA GLU A 34 -9.57 -13.15 -11.88
C GLU A 34 -10.51 -12.32 -11.00
N LEU A 35 -11.06 -11.20 -11.51
CA LEU A 35 -12.08 -10.45 -10.80
C LEU A 35 -13.33 -11.26 -10.54
N GLN A 36 -13.76 -12.06 -11.51
CA GLN A 36 -14.88 -13.00 -11.38
C GLN A 36 -14.60 -14.03 -10.29
N ASP A 37 -13.42 -14.64 -10.29
CA ASP A 37 -13.00 -15.63 -9.29
C ASP A 37 -12.95 -15.02 -7.87
N GLU A 38 -12.46 -13.80 -7.74
CA GLU A 38 -12.43 -13.10 -6.46
C GLU A 38 -13.85 -12.73 -5.96
N LEU A 39 -14.76 -12.30 -6.85
CA LEU A 39 -16.15 -12.07 -6.50
C LEU A 39 -16.85 -13.33 -6.02
N LEU A 40 -16.58 -14.48 -6.65
CA LEU A 40 -17.17 -15.76 -6.28
C LEU A 40 -16.75 -16.26 -4.89
N LYS A 41 -15.64 -15.77 -4.34
CA LYS A 41 -15.17 -16.09 -2.98
C LYS A 41 -15.95 -15.35 -1.89
N TYR A 42 -16.69 -14.28 -2.23
CA TYR A 42 -17.49 -13.57 -1.25
C TYR A 42 -18.64 -14.44 -0.75
N PRO A 43 -18.84 -14.50 0.58
CA PRO A 43 -19.97 -15.24 1.15
C PRO A 43 -21.26 -14.57 0.69
N ARG A 44 -22.10 -15.31 0.01
CA ARG A 44 -23.44 -14.86 -0.37
C ARG A 44 -24.23 -14.60 0.90
N GLN A 45 -24.72 -13.39 1.07
CA GLN A 45 -25.82 -13.18 1.98
C GLN A 45 -27.02 -13.91 1.38
N SER A 46 -27.49 -14.97 2.04
CA SER A 46 -28.70 -15.66 1.62
C SER A 46 -29.87 -14.68 1.73
N ASP A 47 -30.29 -14.17 0.56
CA ASP A 47 -31.55 -13.44 0.50
C ASP A 47 -32.66 -14.42 0.80
N ASP A 48 -33.49 -14.15 1.84
CA ASP A 48 -34.73 -14.89 2.16
C ASP A 48 -35.73 -14.91 0.99
N ARG A 49 -35.44 -14.23 -0.12
CA ARG A 49 -36.30 -14.12 -1.30
C ARG A 49 -36.02 -15.15 -2.39
N GLY A 50 -35.06 -16.05 -2.22
CA GLY A 50 -34.85 -17.20 -3.10
C GLY A 50 -34.48 -16.86 -4.55
N ARG A 51 -33.92 -15.67 -4.83
CA ARG A 51 -33.46 -15.33 -6.17
C ARG A 51 -32.17 -16.08 -6.47
N LYS A 52 -32.26 -17.11 -7.26
CA LYS A 52 -31.09 -17.74 -7.88
C LYS A 52 -30.62 -16.88 -9.03
N HIS A 53 -29.44 -16.25 -8.89
CA HIS A 53 -28.85 -15.51 -9.99
C HIS A 53 -28.35 -16.47 -11.07
N SER A 54 -28.74 -16.25 -12.30
CA SER A 54 -28.46 -17.11 -13.48
C SER A 54 -26.97 -17.22 -13.82
N PHE A 55 -26.11 -16.33 -13.28
CA PHE A 55 -24.67 -16.34 -13.53
C PHE A 55 -23.91 -17.49 -12.85
N VAL A 56 -24.53 -18.16 -11.90
CA VAL A 56 -23.87 -19.20 -11.08
C VAL A 56 -23.93 -20.57 -11.73
N ASP A 57 -24.76 -20.75 -12.72
CA ASP A 57 -24.97 -22.08 -13.33
C ASP A 57 -23.84 -22.46 -14.29
N ASN A 58 -22.97 -21.51 -14.68
CA ASN A 58 -21.81 -21.81 -15.53
C ASN A 58 -20.55 -21.02 -15.13
N PRO A 59 -19.81 -21.44 -14.09
CA PRO A 59 -18.62 -20.72 -13.61
C PRO A 59 -17.45 -20.66 -14.59
N LYS A 60 -17.56 -21.33 -15.75
CA LYS A 60 -16.52 -21.34 -16.78
C LYS A 60 -16.76 -20.32 -17.90
N GLN A 61 -17.84 -19.56 -17.84
CA GLN A 61 -18.10 -18.54 -18.83
C GLN A 61 -17.41 -17.24 -18.45
N SER A 62 -16.53 -16.75 -19.31
CA SER A 62 -15.93 -15.41 -19.15
C SER A 62 -17.02 -14.35 -19.24
N LEU A 63 -17.16 -13.54 -18.18
CA LEU A 63 -18.15 -12.49 -18.09
C LEU A 63 -17.63 -11.21 -18.74
N THR A 64 -18.54 -10.42 -19.31
CA THR A 64 -18.26 -9.04 -19.73
C THR A 64 -18.13 -8.14 -18.49
N LEU A 65 -17.60 -6.92 -18.68
CA LEU A 65 -17.50 -5.96 -17.60
C LEU A 65 -18.89 -5.63 -16.98
N ASP A 66 -19.90 -5.39 -17.82
CA ASP A 66 -21.26 -5.07 -17.35
C ASP A 66 -21.82 -6.23 -16.52
N GLN A 67 -21.63 -7.46 -16.98
CA GLN A 67 -22.04 -8.66 -16.21
C GLN A 67 -21.29 -8.83 -14.89
N LEU A 68 -20.02 -8.39 -14.81
CA LEU A 68 -19.27 -8.39 -13.55
C LEU A 68 -19.78 -7.30 -12.60
N ILE A 69 -20.17 -6.13 -13.11
CA ILE A 69 -20.78 -5.07 -12.31
C ILE A 69 -22.12 -5.54 -11.76
N ASP A 70 -22.98 -6.13 -12.58
CA ASP A 70 -24.27 -6.70 -12.16
C ASP A 70 -24.06 -7.76 -11.08
N MET A 71 -23.11 -8.67 -11.28
CA MET A 71 -22.77 -9.72 -10.31
C MET A 71 -22.27 -9.14 -8.99
N ALA A 72 -21.43 -8.09 -9.04
CA ALA A 72 -20.93 -7.41 -7.85
C ALA A 72 -22.06 -6.66 -7.11
N ALA A 73 -22.98 -6.03 -7.86
CA ALA A 73 -24.17 -5.36 -7.32
C ALA A 73 -25.03 -6.33 -6.51
N ASP A 74 -25.26 -7.51 -7.06
CA ASP A 74 -26.02 -8.57 -6.42
C ASP A 74 -25.31 -9.16 -5.18
N ILE A 75 -24.00 -9.45 -5.27
CA ILE A 75 -23.23 -10.00 -4.15
C ILE A 75 -23.13 -9.01 -2.99
N TRP A 76 -22.96 -7.74 -3.30
CA TRP A 76 -22.75 -6.68 -2.30
C TRP A 76 -24.04 -6.02 -1.84
N ASP A 77 -25.19 -6.37 -2.42
CA ASP A 77 -26.50 -5.74 -2.19
C ASP A 77 -26.45 -4.21 -2.39
N MET A 78 -25.82 -3.79 -3.49
CA MET A 78 -25.55 -2.39 -3.80
C MET A 78 -26.10 -2.02 -5.18
N PRO A 79 -26.58 -0.77 -5.39
CA PRO A 79 -26.95 -0.32 -6.72
C PRO A 79 -25.76 -0.35 -7.69
N GLU A 80 -25.94 -0.85 -8.91
CA GLU A 80 -24.92 -0.88 -9.97
C GLU A 80 -24.23 0.48 -10.16
N SER A 81 -24.98 1.58 -10.10
CA SER A 81 -24.46 2.95 -10.22
C SER A 81 -23.43 3.33 -9.16
N THR A 82 -23.29 2.55 -8.09
CA THR A 82 -22.29 2.77 -7.04
C THR A 82 -21.02 1.95 -7.25
N ILE A 83 -21.05 1.03 -8.22
CA ILE A 83 -19.92 0.14 -8.52
C ILE A 83 -19.09 0.76 -9.63
N SER A 84 -17.81 0.84 -9.42
CA SER A 84 -16.87 1.40 -10.39
C SER A 84 -15.73 0.42 -10.63
N LEU A 85 -15.41 0.22 -11.92
CA LEU A 85 -14.17 -0.41 -12.31
C LEU A 85 -13.10 0.67 -12.50
N ARG A 86 -11.92 0.42 -11.94
CA ARG A 86 -10.71 1.19 -12.28
C ARG A 86 -9.62 0.23 -12.69
N GLU A 87 -8.97 0.59 -13.77
CA GLU A 87 -7.64 0.05 -14.05
C GLU A 87 -6.68 0.70 -13.04
N VAL A 88 -6.13 -0.12 -12.17
CA VAL A 88 -5.17 0.33 -11.16
C VAL A 88 -3.85 -0.28 -11.56
N THR A 89 -2.94 0.53 -12.04
CA THR A 89 -1.54 0.16 -11.94
C THR A 89 -1.26 -0.12 -10.46
N ARG A 90 -0.39 -1.03 -10.14
CA ARG A 90 -0.12 -1.65 -8.81
C ARG A 90 0.06 -0.67 -7.60
N ASP A 91 -0.48 0.53 -7.67
CA ASP A 91 -0.22 1.70 -6.82
C ASP A 91 -1.18 1.82 -5.63
N PHE A 92 -2.02 0.81 -5.41
CA PHE A 92 -2.93 0.84 -4.27
C PHE A 92 -2.21 0.34 -3.02
N ILE A 93 -1.76 1.27 -2.21
CA ILE A 93 -1.25 0.92 -0.88
C ILE A 93 -2.43 0.76 0.08
N SER A 94 -2.48 -0.38 0.80
CA SER A 94 -3.46 -0.56 1.86
C SER A 94 -3.17 0.39 3.04
N ARG A 95 -4.18 0.66 3.87
CA ARG A 95 -3.99 1.46 5.10
C ARG A 95 -2.97 0.81 6.05
N GLY A 96 -2.96 -0.53 6.10
CA GLY A 96 -2.01 -1.31 6.90
C GLY A 96 -0.59 -1.12 6.38
N ASP A 97 -0.38 -1.31 5.07
CA ASP A 97 0.93 -1.15 4.43
C ASP A 97 1.42 0.29 4.49
N PHE A 98 0.53 1.27 4.29
CA PHE A 98 0.87 2.69 4.43
C PHE A 98 1.34 3.04 5.85
N LYS A 99 0.66 2.50 6.87
CA LYS A 99 1.07 2.66 8.26
C LYS A 99 2.39 1.92 8.53
N ALA A 100 2.54 0.69 8.04
CA ALA A 100 3.75 -0.10 8.19
C ALA A 100 4.96 0.55 7.52
N ALA A 101 4.79 1.10 6.31
CA ALA A 101 5.84 1.81 5.59
C ALA A 101 6.38 3.00 6.39
N ARG A 102 5.50 3.81 7.01
CA ARG A 102 5.94 4.89 7.89
C ARG A 102 6.83 4.39 9.03
N PHE A 103 6.46 3.28 9.67
CA PHE A 103 7.26 2.67 10.73
C PHE A 103 8.57 2.08 10.19
N ALA A 104 8.52 1.45 9.01
CA ALA A 104 9.71 0.93 8.34
C ALA A 104 10.71 2.05 8.02
N LEU A 105 10.23 3.21 7.59
CA LEU A 105 11.07 4.39 7.34
C LEU A 105 11.61 5.04 8.63
N GLY A 106 11.05 4.71 9.80
CA GLY A 106 11.49 5.27 11.08
C GLY A 106 11.08 6.72 11.31
N VAL A 107 10.03 7.21 10.63
CA VAL A 107 9.65 8.62 10.64
C VAL A 107 8.37 8.89 11.41
N MET A 108 8.29 10.11 12.00
CA MET A 108 7.08 10.59 12.66
C MET A 108 6.00 10.97 11.63
N PRO A 109 4.72 11.04 12.01
CA PRO A 109 3.64 11.36 11.07
C PRO A 109 3.82 12.68 10.32
N GLN A 110 4.38 13.70 10.97
CA GLN A 110 4.67 14.99 10.33
C GLN A 110 5.78 14.86 9.30
N GLU A 111 6.89 14.19 9.66
CA GLU A 111 8.02 13.95 8.76
C GLU A 111 7.61 13.14 7.53
N PHE A 112 6.76 12.10 7.73
CA PHE A 112 6.22 11.32 6.63
C PHE A 112 5.34 12.15 5.70
N ALA A 113 4.55 13.06 6.27
CA ALA A 113 3.74 13.99 5.51
C ALA A 113 4.60 14.95 4.67
N ASP A 114 5.67 15.47 5.27
CA ASP A 114 6.62 16.36 4.60
C ASP A 114 7.35 15.63 3.45
N MET A 115 7.78 14.38 3.67
CA MET A 115 8.42 13.56 2.65
C MET A 115 7.49 13.25 1.45
N LEU A 116 6.19 13.09 1.70
CA LEU A 116 5.18 12.88 0.67
C LEU A 116 4.61 14.18 0.11
N ASN A 117 5.07 15.35 0.61
CA ASN A 117 4.56 16.68 0.26
C ASN A 117 3.04 16.82 0.46
N ILE A 118 2.53 16.28 1.58
CA ILE A 118 1.12 16.35 1.98
C ILE A 118 0.98 16.82 3.42
N ARG A 119 -0.26 17.19 3.82
CA ARG A 119 -0.50 17.66 5.19
C ARG A 119 -0.61 16.48 6.16
N ALA A 120 -0.02 16.59 7.36
CA ALA A 120 -0.09 15.55 8.39
C ALA A 120 -1.53 15.16 8.77
N ARG A 121 -2.48 16.10 8.74
CA ARG A 121 -3.91 15.80 8.94
C ARG A 121 -4.47 14.82 7.90
N THR A 122 -3.96 14.88 6.67
CA THR A 122 -4.34 13.98 5.57
C THR A 122 -3.82 12.58 5.84
N ILE A 123 -2.55 12.44 6.24
CA ILE A 123 -1.95 11.17 6.68
C ILE A 123 -2.81 10.52 7.78
N ASN A 124 -3.16 11.30 8.80
CA ASN A 124 -3.98 10.81 9.90
C ASN A 124 -5.38 10.39 9.44
N ALA A 125 -6.00 11.13 8.52
CA ALA A 125 -7.30 10.78 7.96
C ALA A 125 -7.24 9.46 7.18
N TRP A 126 -6.18 9.22 6.40
CA TRP A 126 -5.96 7.97 5.68
C TRP A 126 -5.72 6.80 6.64
N ILE A 127 -4.82 6.94 7.62
CA ILE A 127 -4.54 5.90 8.62
C ILE A 127 -5.80 5.53 9.42
N GLN A 128 -6.63 6.51 9.75
CA GLN A 128 -7.90 6.30 10.47
C GLN A 128 -9.04 5.80 9.56
N GLY A 129 -8.84 5.78 8.24
CA GLY A 129 -9.85 5.36 7.26
C GLY A 129 -10.98 6.34 7.06
N ARG A 130 -10.79 7.59 7.46
CA ARG A 130 -11.77 8.66 7.19
C ARG A 130 -11.82 9.01 5.71
N TRP A 131 -10.69 8.90 5.03
CA TRP A 131 -10.53 9.14 3.60
C TRP A 131 -9.78 7.97 2.96
N PRO A 132 -10.08 7.61 1.71
CA PRO A 132 -9.30 6.64 0.97
C PRO A 132 -7.91 7.22 0.65
N ILE A 133 -6.91 6.35 0.59
CA ILE A 133 -5.57 6.73 0.11
C ILE A 133 -5.66 6.86 -1.41
N PRO A 134 -5.28 7.99 -2.00
CA PRO A 134 -5.34 8.16 -3.45
C PRO A 134 -4.41 7.18 -4.19
N PRO A 135 -4.75 6.77 -5.42
CA PRO A 135 -3.81 6.13 -6.32
C PRO A 135 -2.56 7.00 -6.50
N GLY A 136 -1.40 6.39 -6.69
CA GLY A 136 -0.11 7.07 -6.84
C GLY A 136 0.63 7.33 -5.51
N VAL A 137 -0.08 7.46 -4.38
CA VAL A 137 0.58 7.56 -3.07
C VAL A 137 1.38 6.28 -2.76
N GLY A 138 0.90 5.12 -3.23
CA GLY A 138 1.61 3.86 -3.10
C GLY A 138 2.98 3.90 -3.77
N ASP A 139 3.07 4.44 -4.98
CA ASP A 139 4.32 4.61 -5.72
C ASP A 139 5.29 5.52 -4.99
N ASP A 140 4.79 6.64 -4.46
CA ASP A 140 5.63 7.56 -3.72
C ASP A 140 6.18 6.92 -2.44
N VAL A 141 5.36 6.13 -1.75
CA VAL A 141 5.80 5.35 -0.58
C VAL A 141 6.83 4.30 -0.97
N HIS A 142 6.62 3.57 -2.07
CA HIS A 142 7.58 2.58 -2.56
C HIS A 142 8.90 3.21 -2.98
N LYS A 143 8.89 4.41 -3.58
CA LYS A 143 10.10 5.17 -3.88
C LYS A 143 10.86 5.52 -2.60
N LEU A 144 10.19 5.98 -1.55
CA LEU A 144 10.82 6.29 -0.27
C LEU A 144 11.45 5.05 0.39
N LEU A 145 10.79 3.90 0.30
CA LEU A 145 11.34 2.63 0.80
C LEU A 145 12.57 2.19 -0.01
N ALA A 146 12.49 2.27 -1.34
CA ALA A 146 13.62 1.95 -2.22
C ALA A 146 14.82 2.88 -1.99
N GLU A 147 14.57 4.16 -1.77
CA GLU A 147 15.59 5.16 -1.43
C GLU A 147 16.28 4.82 -0.08
N GLN A 148 15.49 4.31 0.89
CA GLN A 148 16.06 3.84 2.14
C GLN A 148 16.89 2.57 1.96
N ASP A 149 16.47 1.63 1.09
CA ASP A 149 17.22 0.42 0.78
C ASP A 149 18.58 0.75 0.13
N GLU A 150 18.62 1.74 -0.76
CA GLU A 150 19.85 2.24 -1.34
C GLU A 150 20.78 2.88 -0.29
N ALA A 151 20.20 3.63 0.63
CA ALA A 151 20.94 4.24 1.72
C ALA A 151 21.53 3.20 2.69
N VAL A 152 20.80 2.13 2.97
CA VAL A 152 21.30 1.01 3.79
C VAL A 152 22.50 0.35 3.12
N LYS A 153 22.42 0.08 1.81
CA LYS A 153 23.55 -0.47 1.03
C LYS A 153 24.74 0.47 1.02
N PHE A 154 24.49 1.77 0.84
CA PHE A 154 25.58 2.76 0.88
C PHE A 154 26.34 2.70 2.21
N ILE A 155 25.65 2.61 3.35
CA ILE A 155 26.32 2.50 4.67
C ILE A 155 27.11 1.19 4.77
N ALA A 156 26.55 0.07 4.29
CA ALA A 156 27.27 -1.21 4.27
C ALA A 156 28.54 -1.14 3.42
N ASP A 157 28.46 -0.53 2.23
CA ASP A 157 29.61 -0.34 1.34
C ASP A 157 30.71 0.55 1.97
N GLU A 158 30.31 1.60 2.71
CA GLU A 158 31.27 2.46 3.43
C GLU A 158 31.97 1.67 4.55
N TYR A 159 31.24 0.84 5.29
CA TYR A 159 31.82 -0.04 6.31
C TYR A 159 32.81 -1.04 5.71
N GLU A 160 32.46 -1.68 4.59
CA GLU A 160 33.36 -2.61 3.86
C GLU A 160 34.64 -1.92 3.37
N ARG A 161 34.59 -0.62 3.08
CA ARG A 161 35.77 0.18 2.74
C ARG A 161 36.64 0.57 3.94
N GLY A 162 36.25 0.16 5.14
CA GLY A 162 36.96 0.44 6.39
C GLY A 162 36.63 1.78 7.02
N CYS A 163 35.48 2.37 6.68
CA CYS A 163 35.01 3.56 7.35
C CYS A 163 34.28 3.22 8.65
N ASP A 164 34.62 3.89 9.74
CA ASP A 164 33.85 3.80 10.99
C ASP A 164 32.47 4.40 10.82
N ILE A 165 31.42 3.61 11.13
CA ILE A 165 30.05 4.08 11.04
C ILE A 165 29.59 4.54 12.42
N ILE A 166 29.36 5.86 12.55
CA ILE A 166 29.01 6.51 13.81
C ILE A 166 27.50 6.64 13.94
N TYR A 167 26.93 6.09 15.04
CA TYR A 167 25.48 5.98 15.25
C TYR A 167 24.76 7.34 15.28
N ASP A 168 25.32 8.35 15.92
CA ASP A 168 24.68 9.66 16.05
C ASP A 168 24.97 10.63 14.89
N LYS A 169 25.78 10.21 13.93
CA LYS A 169 26.08 11.00 12.74
C LYS A 169 24.90 11.00 11.76
N ILE A 170 24.60 12.17 11.23
CA ILE A 170 23.61 12.32 10.17
C ILE A 170 24.31 12.16 8.83
N TYR A 171 24.12 11.02 8.17
CA TYR A 171 24.71 10.70 6.86
C TYR A 171 23.91 11.33 5.73
N PHE A 172 22.59 11.42 5.88
CA PHE A 172 21.68 11.94 4.87
C PHE A 172 20.99 13.19 5.41
N LYS A 173 21.56 14.37 5.10
CA LYS A 173 21.17 15.67 5.68
C LYS A 173 19.78 16.15 5.27
N ASP A 174 19.28 15.68 4.14
CA ASP A 174 17.95 15.97 3.59
C ASP A 174 16.86 15.06 4.16
N LYS A 175 17.24 14.09 4.99
CA LYS A 175 16.32 13.12 5.59
C LYS A 175 16.16 13.35 7.10
N PRO A 176 14.95 13.01 7.65
CA PRO A 176 14.72 13.08 9.09
C PRO A 176 15.72 12.26 9.91
N GLN A 177 15.96 12.65 11.14
CA GLN A 177 16.87 11.93 12.03
C GLN A 177 16.41 10.50 12.28
N GLY A 178 15.11 10.29 12.46
CA GLY A 178 14.53 8.95 12.63
C GLY A 178 14.78 8.04 11.42
N TRP A 179 14.71 8.59 10.22
CA TRP A 179 15.04 7.88 8.99
C TRP A 179 16.53 7.48 8.95
N ASN A 180 17.45 8.40 9.28
CA ASN A 180 18.89 8.12 9.37
C ASN A 180 19.17 6.99 10.37
N ARG A 181 18.60 7.07 11.57
CA ARG A 181 18.74 6.01 12.59
C ARG A 181 18.21 4.66 12.10
N ARG A 182 17.11 4.65 11.36
CA ARG A 182 16.57 3.42 10.80
C ARG A 182 17.47 2.81 9.74
N VAL A 183 18.11 3.63 8.90
CA VAL A 183 19.11 3.18 7.94
C VAL A 183 20.28 2.49 8.66
N LEU A 184 20.84 3.12 9.70
CA LEU A 184 21.94 2.54 10.48
C LEU A 184 21.53 1.23 11.17
N GLN A 185 20.34 1.20 11.80
CA GLN A 185 19.81 -0.01 12.41
C GLN A 185 19.67 -1.16 11.41
N ARG A 186 19.17 -0.86 10.21
CA ARG A 186 19.03 -1.85 9.14
C ARG A 186 20.40 -2.31 8.63
N ALA A 187 21.35 -1.41 8.43
CA ALA A 187 22.72 -1.76 8.03
C ALA A 187 23.35 -2.71 9.04
N MET A 188 23.19 -2.45 10.34
CA MET A 188 23.64 -3.35 11.41
C MET A 188 22.97 -4.72 11.35
N THR A 189 21.64 -4.78 11.19
CA THR A 189 20.89 -6.04 11.26
C THR A 189 20.92 -6.85 9.96
N GLU A 190 21.00 -6.21 8.80
CA GLU A 190 20.94 -6.86 7.49
C GLU A 190 22.33 -7.17 6.92
N TYR A 191 23.35 -6.35 7.26
CA TYR A 191 24.69 -6.44 6.69
C TYR A 191 25.80 -6.63 7.75
N GLY A 192 25.44 -6.67 9.03
CA GLY A 192 26.42 -6.86 10.12
C GLY A 192 27.35 -5.67 10.34
N VAL A 193 26.94 -4.47 9.93
CA VAL A 193 27.71 -3.24 10.17
C VAL A 193 27.86 -2.98 11.66
N GLU A 194 29.07 -2.74 12.13
CA GLU A 194 29.31 -2.30 13.50
C GLU A 194 29.11 -0.78 13.60
N LEU A 195 28.39 -0.37 14.63
CA LEU A 195 28.10 1.04 14.90
C LEU A 195 28.90 1.49 16.11
N PHE A 196 29.60 2.60 15.98
CA PHE A 196 30.42 3.20 17.01
C PHE A 196 29.76 4.47 17.57
N LEU A 197 30.02 4.78 18.83
CA LEU A 197 29.78 6.13 19.36
C LEU A 197 30.94 7.04 18.98
N GLU A 198 30.72 8.35 19.01
CA GLU A 198 31.72 9.32 18.54
C GLU A 198 33.01 9.29 19.39
N ASP A 199 32.92 8.88 20.65
CA ASP A 199 34.02 8.71 21.59
C ASP A 199 34.72 7.33 21.52
N GLU A 200 34.17 6.38 20.77
CA GLU A 200 34.73 5.04 20.56
C GLU A 200 35.61 4.94 19.31
N THR A 201 35.58 5.95 18.44
CA THR A 201 36.41 5.96 17.22
C THR A 201 37.88 6.10 17.57
N ILE A 202 38.66 5.07 17.23
CA ILE A 202 40.10 5.04 17.46
C ILE A 202 40.76 6.04 16.48
N SER A 203 41.51 7.00 17.04
CA SER A 203 42.37 7.96 16.35
C SER A 203 43.51 7.27 15.62
#